data_b57d9b7238d3fad5d8a73a000d16fa89
#
_entry.id   b57d9b7238d3fad5d8a73a000d16fa89
#
_cell.length_a   1.000
_cell.length_b   1.000
_cell.length_c   1.000
_cell.angle_alpha   90.00
_cell.angle_beta   90.00
_cell.angle_gamma   90.00
#
_symmetry.space_group_name_H-M   'P 1'
#
loop_
_entity.id
_entity.type
_entity.pdbx_description
1 polymer ?
#
loop_
_entity_poly.entity_id
_entity_poly.type
_entity_poly.pdbx_seq_one_letter_code
_entity_poly.pdbx_strand_id
1 'polypeptide(L)'
;MKKIFAILLLTLVPFAAGAQDARQRTAATIVADGLNQLPAQNPKAFDAVMQELAATGAEGIRMMAGMLVPAAEGKNAAVEYAINGVVSYATAAGREELAREVRAGLVAAVEACTDKPNQAFLLSQLQLCATAAEAPVFVKYASDKYLADYAVRGLISTPGTDGAILALIEQSPAPQALLAYAAAEKRLAAAEPALLKWAAAPAADDATKEAVYNALARCGGEASLATLAAAAKAAGYTFTESDAAGAYVSLLARLAAEGNAKALAAAKALRKAGMPQNIRIAGLEIALRADAKKRTQEVLATLKDTDRNYRCAALDCAAEFADDDLYAAIARKLPSLKDDAAKTDIISWFGSRHAASQAGTVIAAIASPDPELALAAIRAAGRIGGQEALDALIAQLDGPHAREASAALAAFNGKPNAAFAAALDGAPRTQANALKLVAMRRITTAADKVFALLESPDAAVRAAAYDALAGVASPKDFERLCDLLDKAQEADVKALQAGLKNALARETPAAQYEKTMARIASAPAKAR
;
A
#
# COMPACT_ATOMS: atom_id res chain seq x y z
N MET A 1 -14.07 -14.68 -86.05
CA MET A 1 -13.73 -15.39 -84.81
C MET A 1 -12.23 -15.41 -84.45
N LYS A 2 -11.30 -15.07 -85.30
CA LYS A 2 -9.83 -15.07 -85.02
C LYS A 2 -9.32 -13.75 -84.36
N LYS A 3 -10.06 -12.65 -84.40
CA LYS A 3 -9.63 -11.36 -83.82
C LYS A 3 -10.06 -11.15 -82.33
N ILE A 4 -10.98 -11.96 -81.83
CA ILE A 4 -11.45 -11.86 -80.45
C ILE A 4 -10.53 -12.65 -79.48
N PHE A 5 -9.85 -13.70 -80.01
CA PHE A 5 -8.91 -14.48 -79.17
C PHE A 5 -7.58 -13.77 -78.90
N ALA A 6 -7.14 -12.85 -79.79
CA ALA A 6 -5.91 -12.09 -79.56
C ALA A 6 -6.02 -10.98 -78.52
N ILE A 7 -7.21 -10.44 -78.30
CA ILE A 7 -7.46 -9.40 -77.29
C ILE A 7 -7.60 -10.03 -75.89
N LEU A 8 -8.09 -11.27 -75.75
CA LEU A 8 -8.19 -11.97 -74.47
C LEU A 8 -6.83 -12.48 -73.95
N LEU A 9 -5.84 -12.69 -74.80
CA LEU A 9 -4.49 -13.10 -74.37
C LEU A 9 -3.61 -11.92 -73.97
N LEU A 10 -3.90 -10.67 -74.37
CA LEU A 10 -3.12 -9.50 -73.98
C LEU A 10 -3.57 -8.90 -72.66
N THR A 11 -4.75 -9.26 -72.15
CA THR A 11 -5.27 -8.76 -70.82
C THR A 11 -4.94 -9.69 -69.67
N LEU A 12 -4.40 -10.90 -69.91
CA LEU A 12 -4.00 -11.84 -68.86
C LEU A 12 -2.50 -11.80 -68.52
N VAL A 13 -1.67 -11.15 -69.31
CA VAL A 13 -0.22 -11.08 -69.05
C VAL A 13 0.16 -10.11 -67.93
N PRO A 14 -0.50 -8.96 -67.70
CA PRO A 14 -0.12 -8.08 -66.56
C PRO A 14 -0.55 -8.62 -65.19
N PHE A 15 -1.52 -9.55 -65.12
CA PHE A 15 -1.95 -10.12 -63.84
C PHE A 15 -1.04 -11.23 -63.30
N ALA A 16 -0.28 -11.89 -64.17
CA ALA A 16 0.67 -12.93 -63.76
C ALA A 16 2.02 -12.33 -63.29
N ALA A 17 2.42 -11.18 -63.81
CA ALA A 17 3.63 -10.49 -63.40
C ALA A 17 3.49 -9.85 -61.98
N GLY A 18 2.30 -9.31 -61.67
CA GLY A 18 2.02 -8.76 -60.30
C GLY A 18 1.89 -9.83 -59.20
N ALA A 19 1.54 -11.08 -59.56
CA ALA A 19 1.43 -12.19 -58.62
C ALA A 19 2.77 -12.88 -58.30
N GLN A 20 3.79 -12.70 -59.16
CA GLN A 20 5.14 -13.21 -58.91
C GLN A 20 5.97 -12.26 -58.03
N ASP A 21 5.78 -10.95 -58.14
CA ASP A 21 6.47 -9.95 -57.31
C ASP A 21 6.01 -9.97 -55.84
N ALA A 22 4.77 -10.39 -55.57
CA ALA A 22 4.26 -10.50 -54.19
C ALA A 22 4.93 -11.61 -53.36
N ARG A 23 5.72 -12.48 -53.96
CA ARG A 23 6.45 -13.57 -53.28
C ARG A 23 7.91 -13.28 -52.97
N GLN A 24 8.45 -12.12 -53.34
CA GLN A 24 9.83 -11.71 -53.08
C GLN A 24 9.90 -10.27 -52.57
N ARG A 25 9.15 -9.98 -51.50
CA ARG A 25 9.30 -8.67 -50.82
C ARG A 25 10.68 -8.61 -50.17
N THR A 26 11.47 -7.61 -50.53
CA THR A 26 12.77 -7.33 -49.89
C THR A 26 12.55 -6.75 -48.48
N ALA A 27 13.56 -6.84 -47.61
CA ALA A 27 13.52 -6.21 -46.30
C ALA A 27 13.17 -4.71 -46.37
N ALA A 28 13.70 -4.01 -47.39
CA ALA A 28 13.40 -2.59 -47.63
C ALA A 28 11.93 -2.34 -47.94
N THR A 29 11.30 -3.20 -48.78
CA THR A 29 9.87 -3.09 -49.09
C THR A 29 9.02 -3.37 -47.85
N ILE A 30 9.37 -4.39 -47.05
CA ILE A 30 8.65 -4.74 -45.81
C ILE A 30 8.74 -3.60 -44.81
N VAL A 31 9.91 -3.00 -44.60
CA VAL A 31 10.11 -1.86 -43.70
C VAL A 31 9.29 -0.65 -44.16
N ALA A 32 9.34 -0.30 -45.45
CA ALA A 32 8.56 0.85 -45.96
C ALA A 32 7.05 0.64 -45.81
N ASP A 33 6.54 -0.55 -46.15
CA ASP A 33 5.13 -0.91 -46.03
C ASP A 33 4.69 -0.96 -44.58
N GLY A 34 5.53 -1.50 -43.69
CA GLY A 34 5.25 -1.56 -42.24
C GLY A 34 5.14 -0.18 -41.60
N LEU A 35 6.08 0.72 -41.92
CA LEU A 35 6.05 2.11 -41.43
C LEU A 35 4.80 2.87 -41.92
N ASN A 36 4.35 2.64 -43.13
CA ASN A 36 3.14 3.26 -43.69
C ASN A 36 1.84 2.75 -43.02
N GLN A 37 1.87 1.58 -42.39
CA GLN A 37 0.73 1.01 -41.65
C GLN A 37 0.68 1.41 -40.17
N LEU A 38 1.68 2.16 -39.72
CA LEU A 38 1.76 2.63 -38.32
C LEU A 38 1.33 4.11 -38.21
N PRO A 39 0.59 4.50 -37.14
CA PRO A 39 0.11 3.61 -36.06
C PRO A 39 -1.03 2.68 -36.52
N ALA A 40 -0.98 1.44 -36.07
CA ALA A 40 -1.96 0.42 -36.45
C ALA A 40 -3.34 0.69 -35.83
N GLN A 41 -4.41 0.32 -36.57
CA GLN A 41 -5.81 0.61 -36.18
C GLN A 41 -6.30 -0.20 -34.96
N ASN A 42 -5.69 -1.35 -34.71
CA ASN A 42 -6.06 -2.24 -33.60
C ASN A 42 -4.90 -3.20 -33.24
N PRO A 43 -4.93 -3.87 -32.09
CA PRO A 43 -3.86 -4.76 -31.64
C PRO A 43 -3.51 -5.88 -32.62
N LYS A 44 -4.51 -6.47 -33.30
CA LYS A 44 -4.29 -7.55 -34.26
C LYS A 44 -3.54 -7.07 -35.50
N ALA A 45 -3.87 -5.89 -36.00
CA ALA A 45 -3.15 -5.26 -37.11
C ALA A 45 -1.72 -4.89 -36.69
N PHE A 46 -1.54 -4.40 -35.47
CA PHE A 46 -0.24 -4.11 -34.89
C PHE A 46 0.65 -5.37 -34.83
N ASP A 47 0.13 -6.46 -34.27
CA ASP A 47 0.87 -7.72 -34.18
C ASP A 47 1.31 -8.25 -35.57
N ALA A 48 0.42 -8.14 -36.56
CA ALA A 48 0.75 -8.57 -37.94
C ALA A 48 1.88 -7.72 -38.55
N VAL A 49 1.84 -6.39 -38.38
CA VAL A 49 2.91 -5.51 -38.85
C VAL A 49 4.22 -5.79 -38.10
N MET A 50 4.18 -5.98 -36.79
CA MET A 50 5.38 -6.28 -35.97
C MET A 50 5.97 -7.65 -36.36
N GLN A 51 5.14 -8.63 -36.66
CA GLN A 51 5.59 -9.93 -37.14
C GLN A 51 6.36 -9.82 -38.47
N GLU A 52 5.84 -9.06 -39.43
CA GLU A 52 6.51 -8.86 -40.72
C GLU A 52 7.83 -8.07 -40.57
N LEU A 53 7.80 -6.96 -39.80
CA LEU A 53 8.98 -6.16 -39.54
C LEU A 53 10.05 -6.95 -38.78
N ALA A 54 9.69 -7.71 -37.77
CA ALA A 54 10.61 -8.52 -37.00
C ALA A 54 11.23 -9.64 -37.82
N ALA A 55 10.49 -10.23 -38.78
CA ALA A 55 10.99 -11.25 -39.67
C ALA A 55 12.13 -10.75 -40.61
N THR A 56 12.30 -9.43 -40.77
CA THR A 56 13.45 -8.85 -41.48
C THR A 56 14.76 -8.94 -40.68
N GLY A 57 14.70 -9.33 -39.41
CA GLY A 57 15.84 -9.56 -38.54
C GLY A 57 16.76 -8.36 -38.36
N ALA A 58 18.05 -8.60 -38.28
CA ALA A 58 19.07 -7.57 -38.08
C ALA A 58 19.10 -6.52 -39.21
N GLU A 59 18.79 -6.92 -40.44
CA GLU A 59 18.78 -6.01 -41.57
C GLU A 59 17.68 -4.95 -41.46
N GLY A 60 16.45 -5.36 -41.09
CA GLY A 60 15.33 -4.43 -40.91
C GLY A 60 15.56 -3.44 -39.80
N ILE A 61 16.12 -3.87 -38.65
CA ILE A 61 16.49 -2.97 -37.57
C ILE A 61 17.51 -1.92 -38.03
N ARG A 62 18.57 -2.34 -38.75
CA ARG A 62 19.57 -1.41 -39.30
C ARG A 62 18.96 -0.42 -40.31
N MET A 63 18.05 -0.89 -41.14
CA MET A 63 17.34 -0.02 -42.10
C MET A 63 16.50 1.02 -41.38
N MET A 64 15.66 0.61 -40.41
CA MET A 64 14.85 1.53 -39.63
C MET A 64 15.73 2.52 -38.83
N ALA A 65 16.80 2.06 -38.19
CA ALA A 65 17.72 2.95 -37.46
C ALA A 65 18.43 3.94 -38.41
N GLY A 66 18.74 3.54 -39.63
CA GLY A 66 19.31 4.42 -40.67
C GLY A 66 18.33 5.50 -41.19
N MET A 67 17.02 5.37 -40.89
CA MET A 67 16.01 6.39 -41.20
C MET A 67 15.86 7.44 -40.09
N LEU A 68 16.50 7.25 -38.92
CA LEU A 68 16.50 8.25 -37.85
C LEU A 68 17.25 9.51 -38.30
N VAL A 69 16.55 10.63 -38.35
CA VAL A 69 17.14 11.94 -38.60
C VAL A 69 17.64 12.55 -37.26
N PRO A 70 18.50 13.60 -37.26
CA PRO A 70 18.89 14.24 -36.01
C PRO A 70 17.69 14.49 -35.12
N ALA A 71 17.76 14.09 -33.87
CA ALA A 71 16.62 14.12 -32.93
C ALA A 71 16.02 15.53 -32.76
N ALA A 72 16.83 16.57 -32.92
CA ALA A 72 16.40 17.97 -32.89
C ALA A 72 15.35 18.33 -33.97
N GLU A 73 15.22 17.53 -35.03
CA GLU A 73 14.21 17.75 -36.07
C GLU A 73 12.79 17.29 -35.65
N GLY A 74 12.67 16.45 -34.61
CA GLY A 74 11.39 15.99 -34.08
C GLY A 74 10.59 15.07 -35.01
N LYS A 75 11.24 14.36 -35.96
CA LYS A 75 10.59 13.57 -37.04
C LYS A 75 10.69 12.05 -36.83
N ASN A 76 11.28 11.57 -35.75
CA ASN A 76 11.63 10.15 -35.58
C ASN A 76 10.49 9.29 -35.02
N ALA A 77 9.39 9.87 -34.53
CA ALA A 77 8.34 9.16 -33.77
C ALA A 77 7.82 7.87 -34.43
N ALA A 78 7.62 7.86 -35.74
CA ALA A 78 7.14 6.67 -36.47
C ALA A 78 8.17 5.54 -36.48
N VAL A 79 9.44 5.89 -36.72
CA VAL A 79 10.55 4.92 -36.75
C VAL A 79 10.86 4.40 -35.34
N GLU A 80 10.90 5.27 -34.36
CA GLU A 80 11.08 4.90 -32.94
C GLU A 80 9.97 3.97 -32.47
N TYR A 81 8.71 4.27 -32.83
CA TYR A 81 7.56 3.42 -32.51
C TYR A 81 7.69 2.03 -33.16
N ALA A 82 8.11 1.96 -34.42
CA ALA A 82 8.34 0.71 -35.15
C ALA A 82 9.44 -0.12 -34.50
N ILE A 83 10.61 0.48 -34.22
CA ILE A 83 11.74 -0.21 -33.58
C ILE A 83 11.31 -0.75 -32.20
N ASN A 84 10.66 0.08 -31.37
CA ASN A 84 10.17 -0.36 -30.06
C ASN A 84 9.17 -1.51 -30.18
N GLY A 85 8.23 -1.43 -31.12
CA GLY A 85 7.27 -2.48 -31.40
C GLY A 85 7.92 -3.80 -31.81
N VAL A 86 8.92 -3.76 -32.69
CA VAL A 86 9.69 -4.94 -33.10
C VAL A 86 10.46 -5.56 -31.95
N VAL A 87 11.12 -4.74 -31.11
CA VAL A 87 11.81 -5.22 -29.90
C VAL A 87 10.85 -5.91 -28.96
N SER A 88 9.72 -5.26 -28.65
CA SER A 88 8.68 -5.82 -27.78
C SER A 88 8.10 -7.13 -28.35
N TYR A 89 7.86 -7.19 -29.66
CA TYR A 89 7.38 -8.38 -30.33
C TYR A 89 8.39 -9.53 -30.26
N ALA A 90 9.66 -9.25 -30.52
CA ALA A 90 10.73 -10.25 -30.56
C ALA A 90 11.07 -10.84 -29.18
N THR A 91 10.85 -10.08 -28.09
CA THR A 91 11.15 -10.52 -26.71
C THR A 91 10.07 -11.41 -26.10
N ALA A 92 8.95 -11.63 -26.79
CA ALA A 92 7.92 -12.56 -26.31
C ALA A 92 8.43 -14.02 -26.31
N ALA A 93 7.94 -14.81 -25.35
CA ALA A 93 8.32 -16.21 -25.18
C ALA A 93 8.13 -17.02 -26.49
N GLY A 94 9.09 -17.90 -26.80
CA GLY A 94 9.11 -18.73 -28.00
C GLY A 94 9.63 -18.02 -29.27
N ARG A 95 10.27 -16.85 -29.12
CA ARG A 95 10.83 -16.05 -30.24
C ARG A 95 12.32 -15.75 -30.05
N GLU A 96 13.06 -16.65 -29.41
CA GLU A 96 14.45 -16.46 -29.00
C GLU A 96 15.38 -16.18 -30.17
N GLU A 97 15.16 -16.85 -31.30
CA GLU A 97 15.93 -16.65 -32.54
C GLU A 97 15.70 -15.24 -33.11
N LEU A 98 14.45 -14.81 -33.12
CA LEU A 98 14.08 -13.47 -33.57
C LEU A 98 14.68 -12.38 -32.66
N ALA A 99 14.63 -12.59 -31.33
CA ALA A 99 15.27 -11.70 -30.39
C ALA A 99 16.79 -11.61 -30.61
N ARG A 100 17.44 -12.71 -30.98
CA ARG A 100 18.87 -12.71 -31.27
C ARG A 100 19.18 -11.85 -32.50
N GLU A 101 18.41 -11.97 -33.58
CA GLU A 101 18.58 -11.18 -34.79
C GLU A 101 18.32 -9.68 -34.53
N VAL A 102 17.25 -9.36 -33.79
CA VAL A 102 16.92 -7.99 -33.43
C VAL A 102 18.04 -7.37 -32.60
N ARG A 103 18.61 -8.10 -31.61
CA ARG A 103 19.77 -7.62 -30.83
C ARG A 103 20.97 -7.33 -31.72
N ALA A 104 21.31 -8.23 -32.60
CA ALA A 104 22.41 -8.02 -33.54
C ALA A 104 22.22 -6.77 -34.42
N GLY A 105 20.98 -6.53 -34.86
CA GLY A 105 20.63 -5.31 -35.58
C GLY A 105 20.77 -4.04 -34.73
N LEU A 106 20.31 -4.09 -33.48
CA LEU A 106 20.43 -2.96 -32.53
C LEU A 106 21.89 -2.65 -32.19
N VAL A 107 22.72 -3.67 -31.94
CA VAL A 107 24.15 -3.47 -31.67
C VAL A 107 24.81 -2.74 -32.85
N ALA A 108 24.58 -3.20 -34.06
CA ALA A 108 25.11 -2.55 -35.27
C ALA A 108 24.57 -1.12 -35.45
N ALA A 109 23.30 -0.90 -35.13
CA ALA A 109 22.68 0.41 -35.21
C ALA A 109 23.26 1.40 -34.18
N VAL A 110 23.44 0.97 -32.90
CA VAL A 110 24.09 1.77 -31.86
C VAL A 110 25.50 2.19 -32.27
N GLU A 111 26.26 1.28 -32.88
CA GLU A 111 27.64 1.56 -33.29
C GLU A 111 27.72 2.49 -34.51
N ALA A 112 26.77 2.42 -35.42
CA ALA A 112 26.71 3.28 -36.59
C ALA A 112 26.10 4.67 -36.33
N CYS A 113 25.29 4.82 -35.28
CA CYS A 113 24.60 6.06 -34.97
C CYS A 113 25.57 7.09 -34.39
N THR A 114 25.56 8.32 -34.93
CA THR A 114 26.41 9.43 -34.46
C THR A 114 25.64 10.50 -33.69
N ASP A 115 24.33 10.59 -33.88
CA ASP A 115 23.47 11.49 -33.13
C ASP A 115 23.24 10.94 -31.72
N LYS A 116 23.68 11.66 -30.69
CA LYS A 116 23.66 11.18 -29.31
C LYS A 116 22.27 10.85 -28.74
N PRO A 117 21.23 11.66 -28.95
CA PRO A 117 19.87 11.30 -28.55
C PRO A 117 19.34 10.04 -29.23
N ASN A 118 19.57 9.88 -30.54
CA ASN A 118 19.18 8.65 -31.27
C ASN A 118 19.97 7.44 -30.77
N GLN A 119 21.27 7.62 -30.48
CA GLN A 119 22.11 6.57 -29.91
C GLN A 119 21.63 6.15 -28.51
N ALA A 120 21.20 7.12 -27.68
CA ALA A 120 20.58 6.86 -26.37
C ALA A 120 19.25 6.08 -26.50
N PHE A 121 18.41 6.45 -27.48
CA PHE A 121 17.20 5.70 -27.80
C PHE A 121 17.53 4.24 -28.16
N LEU A 122 18.50 4.03 -29.08
CA LEU A 122 18.89 2.67 -29.51
C LEU A 122 19.49 1.85 -28.34
N LEU A 123 20.29 2.45 -27.46
CA LEU A 123 20.77 1.80 -26.24
C LEU A 123 19.60 1.40 -25.32
N SER A 124 18.59 2.26 -25.19
CA SER A 124 17.39 1.95 -24.40
C SER A 124 16.58 0.80 -25.02
N GLN A 125 16.54 0.69 -26.36
CA GLN A 125 15.92 -0.45 -27.01
C GLN A 125 16.72 -1.74 -26.82
N LEU A 126 18.05 -1.66 -26.91
CA LEU A 126 18.93 -2.80 -26.63
C LEU A 126 18.79 -3.28 -25.18
N GLN A 127 18.65 -2.37 -24.21
CA GLN A 127 18.39 -2.68 -22.80
C GLN A 127 17.19 -3.63 -22.62
N LEU A 128 16.12 -3.47 -23.41
CA LEU A 128 14.89 -4.27 -23.29
C LEU A 128 15.07 -5.74 -23.69
N CYS A 129 16.09 -6.06 -24.48
CA CYS A 129 16.28 -7.39 -25.04
C CYS A 129 17.69 -7.97 -24.85
N ALA A 130 18.62 -7.21 -24.25
CA ALA A 130 20.01 -7.60 -24.07
C ALA A 130 20.19 -8.86 -23.20
N THR A 131 21.24 -9.59 -23.50
CA THR A 131 21.79 -10.66 -22.68
C THR A 131 23.21 -10.30 -22.26
N ALA A 132 23.87 -11.14 -21.46
CA ALA A 132 25.26 -10.91 -21.08
C ALA A 132 26.22 -10.77 -22.27
N ALA A 133 25.86 -11.30 -23.45
CA ALA A 133 26.66 -11.17 -24.67
C ALA A 133 26.79 -9.73 -25.16
N GLU A 134 25.78 -8.91 -24.94
CA GLU A 134 25.76 -7.49 -25.34
C GLU A 134 26.40 -6.55 -24.31
N ALA A 135 26.83 -7.04 -23.13
CA ALA A 135 27.51 -6.23 -22.11
C ALA A 135 28.68 -5.37 -22.64
N PRO A 136 29.54 -5.85 -23.57
CA PRO A 136 30.61 -5.02 -24.13
C PRO A 136 30.13 -3.74 -24.82
N VAL A 137 28.94 -3.76 -25.42
CA VAL A 137 28.35 -2.58 -26.06
C VAL A 137 28.06 -1.51 -25.01
N PHE A 138 27.42 -1.88 -23.90
CA PHE A 138 27.13 -0.96 -22.80
C PHE A 138 28.44 -0.46 -22.15
N VAL A 139 29.41 -1.33 -21.90
CA VAL A 139 30.72 -0.95 -21.33
C VAL A 139 31.41 0.12 -22.18
N LYS A 140 31.36 0.01 -23.52
CA LYS A 140 31.95 0.97 -24.47
C LYS A 140 31.43 2.39 -24.24
N TYR A 141 30.15 2.55 -23.90
CA TYR A 141 29.52 3.86 -23.76
C TYR A 141 29.38 4.33 -22.30
N ALA A 142 29.79 3.53 -21.31
CA ALA A 142 29.68 3.87 -19.90
C ALA A 142 30.51 5.08 -19.48
N SER A 143 31.55 5.46 -20.26
CA SER A 143 32.35 6.67 -20.02
C SER A 143 31.91 7.89 -20.83
N ASP A 144 30.96 7.74 -21.76
CA ASP A 144 30.47 8.85 -22.56
C ASP A 144 29.59 9.78 -21.73
N LYS A 145 29.89 11.08 -21.75
CA LYS A 145 29.19 12.07 -20.92
C LYS A 145 27.66 12.08 -21.10
N TYR A 146 27.16 11.79 -22.29
CA TYR A 146 25.74 11.79 -22.61
C TYR A 146 25.11 10.39 -22.45
N LEU A 147 25.86 9.34 -22.81
CA LEU A 147 25.33 7.98 -22.92
C LEU A 147 25.55 7.12 -21.67
N ALA A 148 26.38 7.58 -20.71
CA ALA A 148 26.76 6.79 -19.54
C ALA A 148 25.55 6.25 -18.75
N ASP A 149 24.53 7.09 -18.53
CA ASP A 149 23.32 6.68 -17.80
C ASP A 149 22.58 5.55 -18.53
N TYR A 150 22.37 5.68 -19.83
CA TYR A 150 21.73 4.65 -20.66
C TYR A 150 22.52 3.35 -20.69
N ALA A 151 23.83 3.46 -20.81
CA ALA A 151 24.73 2.31 -20.86
C ALA A 151 24.75 1.56 -19.51
N VAL A 152 24.92 2.27 -18.39
CA VAL A 152 24.93 1.64 -17.06
C VAL A 152 23.58 1.05 -16.70
N ARG A 153 22.46 1.71 -17.05
CA ARG A 153 21.12 1.12 -16.90
C ARG A 153 20.97 -0.16 -17.72
N GLY A 154 21.51 -0.20 -18.92
CA GLY A 154 21.58 -1.41 -19.72
C GLY A 154 22.28 -2.56 -18.99
N LEU A 155 23.42 -2.29 -18.35
CA LEU A 155 24.13 -3.26 -17.54
C LEU A 155 23.33 -3.69 -16.29
N ILE A 156 22.67 -2.75 -15.60
CA ILE A 156 21.86 -3.05 -14.41
C ILE A 156 20.71 -4.01 -14.74
N SER A 157 19.98 -3.76 -15.82
CA SER A 157 18.81 -4.55 -16.21
C SER A 157 19.15 -5.89 -16.85
N THR A 158 20.37 -6.04 -17.39
CA THR A 158 20.79 -7.25 -18.07
C THR A 158 21.31 -8.29 -17.06
N PRO A 159 20.80 -9.53 -17.07
CA PRO A 159 21.34 -10.60 -16.22
C PRO A 159 22.79 -10.97 -16.61
N GLY A 160 23.62 -11.32 -15.62
CA GLY A 160 24.97 -11.82 -15.84
C GLY A 160 26.04 -10.76 -16.17
N THR A 161 25.74 -9.48 -15.93
CA THR A 161 26.65 -8.35 -16.21
C THR A 161 27.43 -7.86 -14.98
N ASP A 162 27.30 -8.54 -13.85
CA ASP A 162 27.92 -8.16 -12.57
C ASP A 162 29.43 -7.94 -12.67
N GLY A 163 30.13 -8.83 -13.38
CA GLY A 163 31.56 -8.70 -13.63
C GLY A 163 31.92 -7.46 -14.47
N ALA A 164 31.10 -7.08 -15.44
CA ALA A 164 31.31 -5.89 -16.26
C ALA A 164 31.14 -4.62 -15.40
N ILE A 165 30.14 -4.57 -14.54
CA ILE A 165 29.93 -3.46 -13.60
C ILE A 165 31.11 -3.35 -12.62
N LEU A 166 31.58 -4.45 -12.04
CA LEU A 166 32.74 -4.46 -11.14
C LEU A 166 34.00 -3.94 -11.84
N ALA A 167 34.25 -4.38 -13.07
CA ALA A 167 35.38 -3.88 -13.86
C ALA A 167 35.30 -2.36 -14.13
N LEU A 168 34.10 -1.84 -14.40
CA LEU A 168 33.88 -0.40 -14.55
C LEU A 168 34.11 0.34 -13.21
N ILE A 169 33.72 -0.22 -12.09
CA ILE A 169 33.96 0.35 -10.74
C ILE A 169 35.46 0.45 -10.45
N GLU A 170 36.23 -0.60 -10.77
CA GLU A 170 37.68 -0.62 -10.58
C GLU A 170 38.41 0.40 -11.45
N GLN A 171 38.01 0.53 -12.71
CA GLN A 171 38.60 1.47 -13.66
C GLN A 171 38.11 2.91 -13.47
N SER A 172 36.93 3.08 -12.88
CA SER A 172 36.27 4.37 -12.63
C SER A 172 36.20 5.31 -13.86
N PRO A 173 35.81 4.82 -15.06
CA PRO A 173 35.73 5.64 -16.26
C PRO A 173 34.43 6.46 -16.35
N ALA A 174 33.40 6.05 -15.61
CA ALA A 174 32.08 6.69 -15.53
C ALA A 174 31.92 7.47 -14.22
N PRO A 175 30.89 8.33 -14.09
CA PRO A 175 30.61 9.04 -12.84
C PRO A 175 30.43 8.07 -11.67
N GLN A 176 31.14 8.32 -10.56
CA GLN A 176 31.13 7.45 -9.38
C GLN A 176 29.72 7.23 -8.81
N ALA A 177 28.88 8.28 -8.80
CA ALA A 177 27.49 8.18 -8.36
C ALA A 177 26.70 7.13 -9.17
N LEU A 178 26.89 7.09 -10.48
CA LEU A 178 26.20 6.16 -11.37
C LEU A 178 26.67 4.70 -11.17
N LEU A 179 27.99 4.51 -10.99
CA LEU A 179 28.55 3.19 -10.71
C LEU A 179 28.20 2.70 -9.31
N ALA A 180 28.14 3.59 -8.32
CA ALA A 180 27.66 3.28 -6.97
C ALA A 180 26.19 2.85 -7.01
N TYR A 181 25.34 3.57 -7.77
CA TYR A 181 23.96 3.17 -8.01
C TYR A 181 23.87 1.76 -8.63
N ALA A 182 24.71 1.45 -9.63
CA ALA A 182 24.74 0.12 -10.23
C ALA A 182 25.12 -0.98 -9.22
N ALA A 183 26.12 -0.73 -8.38
CA ALA A 183 26.52 -1.64 -7.31
C ALA A 183 25.39 -1.87 -6.31
N ALA A 184 24.65 -0.82 -5.94
CA ALA A 184 23.50 -0.89 -5.04
C ALA A 184 22.35 -1.72 -5.63
N GLU A 185 21.97 -1.47 -6.89
CA GLU A 185 20.87 -2.16 -7.56
C GLU A 185 21.15 -3.66 -7.75
N LYS A 186 22.36 -3.99 -8.12
CA LYS A 186 22.80 -5.39 -8.29
C LYS A 186 23.27 -6.04 -6.98
N ARG A 187 23.32 -5.29 -5.87
CA ARG A 187 23.82 -5.74 -4.55
C ARG A 187 25.21 -6.37 -4.62
N LEU A 188 26.13 -5.72 -5.31
CA LEU A 188 27.48 -6.23 -5.57
C LEU A 188 28.38 -6.06 -4.36
N ALA A 189 28.42 -7.03 -3.45
CA ALA A 189 29.27 -6.99 -2.26
C ALA A 189 30.77 -6.83 -2.61
N ALA A 190 31.22 -7.35 -3.75
CA ALA A 190 32.60 -7.20 -4.22
C ALA A 190 32.97 -5.74 -4.55
N ALA A 191 32.02 -4.82 -4.69
CA ALA A 191 32.27 -3.40 -4.89
C ALA A 191 32.68 -2.66 -3.59
N GLU A 192 32.47 -3.23 -2.40
CA GLU A 192 32.68 -2.57 -1.10
C GLU A 192 34.04 -1.88 -0.98
N PRO A 193 35.20 -2.50 -1.34
CA PRO A 193 36.49 -1.80 -1.19
C PRO A 193 36.61 -0.52 -2.01
N ALA A 194 36.07 -0.50 -3.23
CA ALA A 194 36.08 0.70 -4.09
C ALA A 194 35.11 1.76 -3.55
N LEU A 195 33.92 1.35 -3.11
CA LEU A 195 32.94 2.26 -2.50
C LEU A 195 33.49 2.90 -1.22
N LEU A 196 34.19 2.15 -0.37
CA LEU A 196 34.85 2.70 0.82
C LEU A 196 35.93 3.72 0.47
N LYS A 197 36.70 3.47 -0.59
CA LYS A 197 37.68 4.42 -1.11
C LYS A 197 37.00 5.72 -1.60
N TRP A 198 35.89 5.59 -2.31
CA TRP A 198 35.13 6.76 -2.78
C TRP A 198 34.48 7.53 -1.62
N ALA A 199 33.94 6.83 -0.62
CA ALA A 199 33.38 7.46 0.58
C ALA A 199 34.40 8.28 1.37
N ALA A 200 35.69 7.88 1.35
CA ALA A 200 36.78 8.60 1.99
C ALA A 200 37.34 9.79 1.17
N ALA A 201 36.91 9.95 -0.08
CA ALA A 201 37.40 11.01 -0.96
C ALA A 201 36.86 12.40 -0.54
N PRO A 202 37.74 13.39 -0.22
CA PRO A 202 37.29 14.68 0.34
C PRO A 202 36.57 15.57 -0.68
N ALA A 203 36.76 15.32 -1.98
CA ALA A 203 36.24 16.14 -3.08
C ALA A 203 34.88 15.69 -3.63
N ALA A 204 34.27 14.65 -3.08
CA ALA A 204 32.96 14.18 -3.54
C ALA A 204 31.87 15.18 -3.14
N ASP A 205 31.01 15.53 -4.11
CA ASP A 205 29.77 16.27 -3.85
C ASP A 205 28.76 15.43 -3.08
N ASP A 206 27.71 16.07 -2.57
CA ASP A 206 26.72 15.37 -1.73
C ASP A 206 25.91 14.34 -2.52
N ALA A 207 25.66 14.54 -3.81
CA ALA A 207 24.98 13.56 -4.65
C ALA A 207 25.84 12.29 -4.85
N THR A 208 27.14 12.46 -5.04
CA THR A 208 28.08 11.32 -5.12
C THR A 208 28.17 10.60 -3.78
N LYS A 209 28.24 11.34 -2.66
CA LYS A 209 28.24 10.74 -1.31
C LYS A 209 26.96 9.98 -1.03
N GLU A 210 25.79 10.55 -1.37
CA GLU A 210 24.48 9.89 -1.21
C GLU A 210 24.46 8.55 -1.94
N ALA A 211 24.84 8.53 -3.23
CA ALA A 211 24.89 7.30 -4.02
C ALA A 211 25.87 6.27 -3.43
N VAL A 212 27.04 6.70 -2.98
CA VAL A 212 28.06 5.81 -2.37
C VAL A 212 27.58 5.26 -1.02
N TYR A 213 27.00 6.11 -0.16
CA TYR A 213 26.48 5.66 1.14
C TYR A 213 25.29 4.71 0.98
N ASN A 214 24.40 5.00 0.03
CA ASN A 214 23.30 4.08 -0.31
C ASN A 214 23.85 2.72 -0.81
N ALA A 215 24.87 2.73 -1.67
CA ALA A 215 25.49 1.51 -2.14
C ALA A 215 26.12 0.71 -0.98
N LEU A 216 26.87 1.37 -0.09
CA LEU A 216 27.43 0.71 1.11
C LEU A 216 26.32 0.17 2.02
N ALA A 217 25.19 0.88 2.15
CA ALA A 217 24.04 0.39 2.92
C ALA A 217 23.43 -0.88 2.32
N ARG A 218 23.35 -0.97 0.97
CA ARG A 218 22.67 -2.08 0.27
C ARG A 218 23.56 -3.30 -0.01
N CYS A 219 24.86 -3.10 -0.25
CA CYS A 219 25.77 -4.18 -0.61
C CYS A 219 27.06 -4.26 0.24
N GLY A 220 27.36 -3.25 1.07
CA GLY A 220 28.54 -3.28 1.95
C GLY A 220 28.40 -4.28 3.10
N GLY A 221 29.52 -4.74 3.62
CA GLY A 221 29.61 -5.65 4.76
C GLY A 221 29.94 -4.93 6.07
N GLU A 222 30.54 -5.69 6.99
CA GLU A 222 30.97 -5.19 8.30
C GLU A 222 32.02 -4.06 8.20
N ALA A 223 32.86 -4.06 7.15
CA ALA A 223 33.86 -3.03 6.93
C ALA A 223 33.25 -1.63 6.74
N SER A 224 32.02 -1.57 6.19
CA SER A 224 31.27 -0.31 5.96
C SER A 224 30.73 0.34 7.23
N LEU A 225 30.61 -0.41 8.35
CA LEU A 225 30.02 0.09 9.60
C LEU A 225 30.74 1.33 10.13
N ALA A 226 32.08 1.31 10.16
CA ALA A 226 32.86 2.43 10.70
C ALA A 226 32.72 3.70 9.85
N THR A 227 32.75 3.54 8.53
CA THR A 227 32.64 4.66 7.58
C THR A 227 31.26 5.33 7.68
N LEU A 228 30.17 4.56 7.63
CA LEU A 228 28.82 5.12 7.72
C LEU A 228 28.51 5.65 9.12
N ALA A 229 29.02 5.02 10.19
CA ALA A 229 28.90 5.53 11.55
C ALA A 229 29.56 6.91 11.71
N ALA A 230 30.77 7.08 11.14
CA ALA A 230 31.48 8.36 11.17
C ALA A 230 30.73 9.44 10.38
N ALA A 231 30.23 9.11 9.19
CA ALA A 231 29.44 10.03 8.37
C ALA A 231 28.13 10.43 9.06
N ALA A 232 27.37 9.49 9.61
CA ALA A 232 26.14 9.76 10.34
C ALA A 232 26.38 10.62 11.59
N LYS A 233 27.48 10.36 12.32
CA LYS A 233 27.88 11.19 13.47
C LYS A 233 28.26 12.61 13.06
N ALA A 234 29.00 12.78 11.97
CA ALA A 234 29.36 14.10 11.44
C ALA A 234 28.12 14.90 11.00
N ALA A 235 27.09 14.23 10.47
CA ALA A 235 25.79 14.80 10.17
C ALA A 235 24.91 15.04 11.42
N GLY A 236 25.39 14.75 12.63
CA GLY A 236 24.61 14.85 13.87
C GLY A 236 23.40 13.92 13.91
N TYR A 237 23.40 12.85 13.12
CA TYR A 237 22.29 11.93 12.93
C TYR A 237 20.99 12.60 12.46
N THR A 238 21.12 13.70 11.73
CA THR A 238 20.00 14.43 11.12
C THR A 238 20.00 14.22 9.61
N PHE A 239 18.92 14.64 8.96
CA PHE A 239 18.85 14.62 7.50
C PHE A 239 19.90 15.54 6.89
N THR A 240 20.60 15.05 5.88
CA THR A 240 21.52 15.78 5.01
C THR A 240 21.32 15.30 3.57
N GLU A 241 21.75 16.09 2.59
CA GLU A 241 21.66 15.70 1.18
C GLU A 241 22.44 14.41 0.86
N SER A 242 23.49 14.10 1.63
CA SER A 242 24.23 12.83 1.50
C SER A 242 23.54 11.62 2.15
N ASP A 243 22.42 11.81 2.85
CA ASP A 243 21.67 10.79 3.61
C ASP A 243 22.52 9.85 4.49
N ALA A 244 23.59 10.35 5.07
CA ALA A 244 24.53 9.54 5.84
C ALA A 244 23.88 8.79 7.02
N ALA A 245 22.92 9.44 7.71
CA ALA A 245 22.21 8.83 8.83
C ALA A 245 21.27 7.70 8.38
N GLY A 246 20.51 7.91 7.30
CA GLY A 246 19.62 6.91 6.70
C GLY A 246 20.39 5.70 6.19
N ALA A 247 21.49 5.93 5.48
CA ALA A 247 22.38 4.88 5.00
C ALA A 247 22.95 4.02 6.13
N TYR A 248 23.40 4.70 7.23
CA TYR A 248 23.92 3.97 8.40
C TYR A 248 22.85 3.08 9.05
N VAL A 249 21.66 3.62 9.31
CA VAL A 249 20.55 2.86 9.87
C VAL A 249 20.16 1.68 8.97
N SER A 250 20.13 1.90 7.65
CA SER A 250 19.80 0.85 6.66
C SER A 250 20.84 -0.27 6.65
N LEU A 251 22.14 0.06 6.72
CA LEU A 251 23.20 -0.93 6.87
C LEU A 251 23.05 -1.74 8.15
N LEU A 252 22.81 -1.06 9.29
CA LEU A 252 22.61 -1.73 10.57
C LEU A 252 21.43 -2.71 10.52
N ALA A 253 20.29 -2.27 9.94
CA ALA A 253 19.10 -3.10 9.83
C ALA A 253 19.37 -4.37 9.02
N ARG A 254 20.02 -4.24 7.87
CA ARG A 254 20.35 -5.38 7.00
C ARG A 254 21.33 -6.34 7.68
N LEU A 255 22.46 -5.84 8.16
CA LEU A 255 23.48 -6.69 8.76
C LEU A 255 22.99 -7.35 10.07
N ALA A 256 22.20 -6.64 10.89
CA ALA A 256 21.64 -7.22 12.11
C ALA A 256 20.63 -8.34 11.78
N ALA A 257 19.83 -8.17 10.72
CA ALA A 257 18.93 -9.23 10.23
C ALA A 257 19.70 -10.45 9.71
N GLU A 258 20.89 -10.25 9.14
CA GLU A 258 21.82 -11.29 8.72
C GLU A 258 22.60 -11.93 9.90
N GLY A 259 22.35 -11.47 11.15
CA GLY A 259 22.96 -12.02 12.35
C GLY A 259 24.31 -11.37 12.75
N ASN A 260 24.71 -10.24 12.14
CA ASN A 260 25.95 -9.56 12.51
C ASN A 260 25.85 -8.92 13.90
N ALA A 261 26.64 -9.45 14.85
CA ALA A 261 26.62 -9.01 16.24
C ALA A 261 27.09 -7.55 16.43
N LYS A 262 28.04 -7.07 15.60
CA LYS A 262 28.55 -5.70 15.68
C LYS A 262 27.48 -4.70 15.22
N ALA A 263 26.75 -5.01 14.14
CA ALA A 263 25.65 -4.20 13.67
C ALA A 263 24.52 -4.12 14.71
N LEU A 264 24.15 -5.26 15.31
CA LEU A 264 23.16 -5.30 16.40
C LEU A 264 23.60 -4.48 17.62
N ALA A 265 24.88 -4.59 18.04
CA ALA A 265 25.42 -3.80 19.14
C ALA A 265 25.42 -2.30 18.82
N ALA A 266 25.75 -1.93 17.60
CA ALA A 266 25.71 -0.54 17.13
C ALA A 266 24.27 0.00 17.10
N ALA A 267 23.28 -0.75 16.60
CA ALA A 267 21.87 -0.37 16.65
C ALA A 267 21.38 -0.15 18.09
N LYS A 268 21.75 -1.05 19.02
CA LYS A 268 21.44 -0.87 20.45
C LYS A 268 22.08 0.41 21.03
N ALA A 269 23.24 0.81 20.54
CA ALA A 269 23.90 2.03 20.98
C ALA A 269 23.17 3.31 20.52
N LEU A 270 22.42 3.28 19.42
CA LEU A 270 21.60 4.40 18.93
C LEU A 270 20.39 4.70 19.83
N ARG A 271 20.00 3.79 20.73
CA ARG A 271 18.87 3.94 21.64
C ARG A 271 19.11 4.89 22.83
N LYS A 272 20.32 5.40 23.00
CA LYS A 272 20.72 6.25 24.12
C LYS A 272 19.91 7.56 24.15
N ALA A 273 19.63 8.04 25.38
CA ALA A 273 19.09 9.37 25.58
C ALA A 273 20.03 10.43 24.96
N GLY A 274 19.46 11.44 24.32
CA GLY A 274 20.22 12.48 23.61
C GLY A 274 20.44 12.22 22.12
N MET A 275 20.16 11.01 21.61
CA MET A 275 20.07 10.79 20.18
C MET A 275 18.74 11.34 19.63
N PRO A 276 18.67 11.79 18.37
CA PRO A 276 17.42 12.18 17.73
C PRO A 276 16.35 11.05 17.85
N GLN A 277 15.11 11.44 18.07
CA GLN A 277 14.01 10.49 18.38
C GLN A 277 13.85 9.41 17.30
N ASN A 278 13.86 9.80 16.01
CA ASN A 278 13.79 8.86 14.88
C ASN A 278 14.93 7.84 14.88
N ILE A 279 16.12 8.25 15.25
CA ILE A 279 17.30 7.38 15.32
C ILE A 279 17.19 6.41 16.52
N ARG A 280 16.70 6.90 17.67
CA ARG A 280 16.40 6.04 18.82
C ARG A 280 15.38 4.96 18.45
N ILE A 281 14.31 5.35 17.76
CA ILE A 281 13.27 4.44 17.29
C ILE A 281 13.86 3.41 16.32
N ALA A 282 14.62 3.85 15.32
CA ALA A 282 15.26 2.94 14.36
C ALA A 282 16.17 1.91 15.06
N GLY A 283 16.99 2.35 16.01
CA GLY A 283 17.83 1.47 16.80
C GLY A 283 17.03 0.45 17.64
N LEU A 284 15.87 0.84 18.17
CA LEU A 284 14.95 -0.04 18.88
C LEU A 284 14.34 -1.10 17.95
N GLU A 285 13.78 -0.68 16.83
CA GLU A 285 13.16 -1.56 15.85
C GLU A 285 14.12 -2.62 15.31
N ILE A 286 15.36 -2.19 14.99
CA ILE A 286 16.42 -3.11 14.57
C ILE A 286 16.69 -4.15 15.67
N ALA A 287 16.80 -3.71 16.92
CA ALA A 287 17.08 -4.60 18.04
C ALA A 287 15.93 -5.60 18.27
N LEU A 288 14.68 -5.15 18.16
CA LEU A 288 13.49 -5.98 18.35
C LEU A 288 13.33 -7.00 17.21
N ARG A 289 13.62 -6.63 15.97
CA ARG A 289 13.53 -7.56 14.83
C ARG A 289 14.67 -8.57 14.79
N ALA A 290 15.89 -8.15 15.10
CA ALA A 290 17.07 -9.00 14.99
C ALA A 290 17.29 -9.93 16.19
N ASP A 291 16.90 -9.56 17.42
CA ASP A 291 17.16 -10.33 18.64
C ASP A 291 15.89 -10.97 19.21
N ALA A 292 15.40 -12.03 18.54
CA ALA A 292 14.17 -12.71 18.92
C ALA A 292 14.15 -13.17 20.39
N LYS A 293 15.31 -13.57 20.94
CA LYS A 293 15.41 -14.09 22.32
C LYS A 293 15.21 -13.01 23.38
N LYS A 294 15.47 -11.74 23.04
CA LYS A 294 15.38 -10.62 23.98
C LYS A 294 14.19 -9.68 23.71
N ARG A 295 13.37 -9.93 22.68
CA ARG A 295 12.25 -9.06 22.28
C ARG A 295 11.37 -8.66 23.45
N THR A 296 10.84 -9.63 24.18
CA THR A 296 9.95 -9.36 25.32
C THR A 296 10.65 -8.50 26.37
N GLN A 297 11.89 -8.82 26.73
CA GLN A 297 12.66 -8.03 27.70
C GLN A 297 12.88 -6.59 27.23
N GLU A 298 13.20 -6.39 25.97
CA GLU A 298 13.46 -5.09 25.36
C GLU A 298 12.18 -4.24 25.26
N VAL A 299 11.04 -4.85 24.88
CA VAL A 299 9.73 -4.19 24.91
C VAL A 299 9.41 -3.72 26.33
N LEU A 300 9.45 -4.62 27.32
CA LEU A 300 9.14 -4.30 28.73
C LEU A 300 10.07 -3.24 29.32
N ALA A 301 11.33 -3.18 28.90
CA ALA A 301 12.26 -2.13 29.31
C ALA A 301 11.87 -0.77 28.72
N THR A 302 11.46 -0.75 27.44
CA THR A 302 11.10 0.47 26.72
C THR A 302 9.79 1.09 27.22
N LEU A 303 8.85 0.30 27.73
CA LEU A 303 7.59 0.81 28.30
C LEU A 303 7.76 1.74 29.50
N LYS A 304 8.94 1.83 30.08
CA LYS A 304 9.29 2.75 31.18
C LYS A 304 9.87 4.08 30.69
N ASP A 305 10.15 4.23 29.42
CA ASP A 305 10.74 5.45 28.87
C ASP A 305 9.74 6.62 28.98
N THR A 306 10.24 7.81 29.23
CA THR A 306 9.41 9.02 29.33
C THR A 306 8.94 9.52 27.97
N ASP A 307 9.65 9.16 26.89
CA ASP A 307 9.27 9.51 25.53
C ASP A 307 8.14 8.60 25.03
N ARG A 308 6.95 9.20 24.88
CA ARG A 308 5.76 8.50 24.41
C ARG A 308 5.94 7.88 23.03
N ASN A 309 6.53 8.61 22.08
CA ASN A 309 6.71 8.11 20.73
C ASN A 309 7.64 6.89 20.71
N TYR A 310 8.65 6.89 21.56
CA TYR A 310 9.56 5.76 21.71
C TYR A 310 8.86 4.53 22.32
N ARG A 311 7.96 4.72 23.31
CA ARG A 311 7.12 3.63 23.86
C ARG A 311 6.16 3.08 22.81
N CYS A 312 5.46 3.98 22.08
CA CYS A 312 4.53 3.58 21.03
C CYS A 312 5.24 2.79 19.92
N ALA A 313 6.41 3.23 19.49
CA ALA A 313 7.22 2.50 18.51
C ALA A 313 7.57 1.07 18.98
N ALA A 314 7.84 0.88 20.27
CA ALA A 314 8.05 -0.46 20.83
C ALA A 314 6.80 -1.34 20.73
N LEU A 315 5.62 -0.79 21.02
CA LEU A 315 4.35 -1.50 20.93
C LEU A 315 3.96 -1.79 19.47
N ASP A 316 4.20 -0.84 18.55
CA ASP A 316 3.92 -1.00 17.13
C ASP A 316 4.81 -2.10 16.52
N CYS A 317 6.11 -2.08 16.84
CA CYS A 317 7.02 -3.14 16.43
C CYS A 317 6.66 -4.50 17.07
N ALA A 318 6.26 -4.48 18.36
CA ALA A 318 5.82 -5.69 19.07
C ALA A 318 4.59 -6.33 18.42
N ALA A 319 3.75 -5.56 17.75
CA ALA A 319 2.58 -6.08 17.03
C ALA A 319 2.93 -7.10 15.93
N GLU A 320 4.15 -7.06 15.39
CA GLU A 320 4.63 -8.00 14.37
C GLU A 320 4.82 -9.43 14.91
N PHE A 321 5.02 -9.57 16.22
CA PHE A 321 5.33 -10.85 16.88
C PHE A 321 4.54 -11.07 18.18
N ALA A 322 3.44 -10.32 18.37
CA ALA A 322 2.63 -10.41 19.57
C ALA A 322 1.89 -11.74 19.65
N ASP A 323 1.99 -12.36 20.83
CA ASP A 323 1.29 -13.56 21.23
C ASP A 323 0.73 -13.38 22.67
N ASP A 324 0.02 -14.39 23.17
CA ASP A 324 -0.56 -14.32 24.51
C ASP A 324 0.50 -14.24 25.63
N ASP A 325 1.70 -14.79 25.42
CA ASP A 325 2.80 -14.70 26.37
C ASP A 325 3.32 -13.26 26.48
N LEU A 326 3.48 -12.59 25.35
CA LEU A 326 3.88 -11.17 25.33
C LEU A 326 2.79 -10.30 25.93
N TYR A 327 1.51 -10.52 25.58
CA TYR A 327 0.39 -9.79 26.17
C TYR A 327 0.37 -9.95 27.70
N ALA A 328 0.52 -11.18 28.20
CA ALA A 328 0.57 -11.46 29.64
C ALA A 328 1.80 -10.81 30.31
N ALA A 329 2.95 -10.78 29.66
CA ALA A 329 4.15 -10.13 30.17
C ALA A 329 3.98 -8.63 30.30
N ILE A 330 3.36 -7.97 29.29
CA ILE A 330 3.06 -6.54 29.30
C ILE A 330 1.99 -6.23 30.37
N ALA A 331 0.94 -7.04 30.48
CA ALA A 331 -0.11 -6.85 31.50
C ALA A 331 0.47 -6.94 32.92
N ARG A 332 1.32 -7.91 33.21
CA ARG A 332 2.02 -8.01 34.50
C ARG A 332 2.89 -6.79 34.81
N LYS A 333 3.33 -6.06 33.77
CA LYS A 333 4.16 -4.85 33.92
C LYS A 333 3.36 -3.62 34.31
N LEU A 334 2.09 -3.52 33.86
CA LEU A 334 1.21 -2.36 34.06
C LEU A 334 1.22 -1.78 35.48
N PRO A 335 1.01 -2.57 36.59
CA PRO A 335 0.95 -2.01 37.92
C PRO A 335 2.24 -1.34 38.39
N SER A 336 3.37 -1.69 37.80
CA SER A 336 4.68 -1.13 38.14
C SER A 336 5.01 0.17 37.39
N LEU A 337 4.21 0.56 36.42
CA LEU A 337 4.37 1.82 35.69
C LEU A 337 3.80 2.97 36.50
N LYS A 338 4.59 4.02 36.67
CA LYS A 338 4.18 5.22 37.43
C LYS A 338 3.41 6.21 36.55
N ASP A 339 3.63 6.16 35.25
CA ASP A 339 3.06 7.06 34.24
C ASP A 339 1.73 6.47 33.73
N ASP A 340 0.62 7.14 34.00
CA ASP A 340 -0.70 6.72 33.54
C ASP A 340 -0.84 6.86 32.04
N ALA A 341 -0.10 7.77 31.38
CA ALA A 341 -0.04 7.85 29.93
C ALA A 341 0.57 6.56 29.33
N ALA A 342 1.59 5.97 29.97
CA ALA A 342 2.15 4.70 29.52
C ALA A 342 1.15 3.55 29.68
N LYS A 343 0.36 3.54 30.76
CA LYS A 343 -0.72 2.55 30.95
C LYS A 343 -1.80 2.73 29.88
N THR A 344 -2.18 3.97 29.59
CA THR A 344 -3.14 4.32 28.54
C THR A 344 -2.70 3.83 27.17
N ASP A 345 -1.41 4.02 26.80
CA ASP A 345 -0.84 3.53 25.54
C ASP A 345 -0.95 1.99 25.44
N ILE A 346 -0.63 1.26 26.52
CA ILE A 346 -0.71 -0.20 26.58
C ILE A 346 -2.16 -0.70 26.48
N ILE A 347 -3.07 -0.14 27.25
CA ILE A 347 -4.49 -0.51 27.22
C ILE A 347 -5.09 -0.26 25.82
N SER A 348 -4.75 0.88 25.22
CA SER A 348 -5.16 1.21 23.86
C SER A 348 -4.61 0.20 22.85
N TRP A 349 -3.36 -0.23 23.03
CA TRP A 349 -2.70 -1.23 22.19
C TRP A 349 -3.38 -2.60 22.33
N PHE A 350 -3.70 -3.07 23.53
CA PHE A 350 -4.48 -4.30 23.71
C PHE A 350 -5.80 -4.26 22.95
N GLY A 351 -6.51 -3.13 23.01
CA GLY A 351 -7.74 -2.93 22.25
C GLY A 351 -7.52 -2.98 20.74
N SER A 352 -6.47 -2.34 20.22
CA SER A 352 -6.15 -2.33 18.79
C SER A 352 -5.73 -3.71 18.26
N ARG A 353 -5.16 -4.55 19.12
CA ARG A 353 -4.75 -5.92 18.82
C ARG A 353 -5.82 -6.96 19.06
N HIS A 354 -7.00 -6.55 19.56
CA HIS A 354 -8.08 -7.47 19.97
C HIS A 354 -7.57 -8.56 20.94
N ALA A 355 -6.71 -8.18 21.90
CA ALA A 355 -6.04 -9.09 22.82
C ALA A 355 -7.05 -9.69 23.83
N ALA A 356 -7.81 -10.68 23.40
CA ALA A 356 -8.89 -11.29 24.18
C ALA A 356 -8.40 -11.88 25.51
N SER A 357 -7.18 -12.43 25.54
CA SER A 357 -6.55 -12.93 26.77
C SER A 357 -6.30 -11.86 27.83
N GLN A 358 -6.40 -10.56 27.48
CA GLN A 358 -6.22 -9.44 28.38
C GLN A 358 -7.52 -8.70 28.69
N ALA A 359 -8.69 -9.25 28.37
CA ALA A 359 -9.98 -8.63 28.63
C ALA A 359 -10.13 -8.23 30.12
N GLY A 360 -9.78 -9.11 31.05
CA GLY A 360 -9.82 -8.81 32.50
C GLY A 360 -8.92 -7.63 32.89
N THR A 361 -7.71 -7.53 32.31
CA THR A 361 -6.79 -6.41 32.55
C THR A 361 -7.38 -5.09 32.06
N VAL A 362 -8.00 -5.09 30.87
CA VAL A 362 -8.64 -3.92 30.27
C VAL A 362 -9.89 -3.51 31.08
N ILE A 363 -10.73 -4.47 31.46
CA ILE A 363 -11.93 -4.22 32.26
C ILE A 363 -11.57 -3.58 33.61
N ALA A 364 -10.54 -4.11 34.28
CA ALA A 364 -10.07 -3.53 35.55
C ALA A 364 -9.63 -2.07 35.41
N ALA A 365 -9.07 -1.68 34.28
CA ALA A 365 -8.62 -0.32 34.00
C ALA A 365 -9.79 0.68 33.81
N ILE A 366 -11.03 0.22 33.57
CA ILE A 366 -12.23 1.09 33.50
C ILE A 366 -12.47 1.84 34.83
N ALA A 367 -12.10 1.22 35.94
CA ALA A 367 -12.23 1.82 37.27
C ALA A 367 -11.05 2.75 37.64
N SER A 368 -10.17 3.09 36.71
CA SER A 368 -9.04 3.98 36.96
C SER A 368 -9.52 5.37 37.42
N PRO A 369 -8.84 5.98 38.40
CA PRO A 369 -9.08 7.37 38.76
C PRO A 369 -8.59 8.36 37.70
N ASP A 370 -7.67 7.94 36.83
CA ASP A 370 -7.25 8.71 35.65
C ASP A 370 -8.29 8.60 34.53
N PRO A 371 -8.92 9.72 34.11
CA PRO A 371 -9.99 9.69 33.11
C PRO A 371 -9.55 9.20 31.76
N GLU A 372 -8.33 9.52 31.31
CA GLU A 372 -7.83 9.11 30.00
C GLU A 372 -7.60 7.59 29.94
N LEU A 373 -7.09 7.02 31.03
CA LEU A 373 -6.93 5.58 31.16
C LEU A 373 -8.29 4.86 31.18
N ALA A 374 -9.26 5.38 31.95
CA ALA A 374 -10.62 4.83 32.01
C ALA A 374 -11.30 4.86 30.61
N LEU A 375 -11.19 5.99 29.90
CA LEU A 375 -11.74 6.13 28.53
C LEU A 375 -11.04 5.20 27.52
N ALA A 376 -9.73 5.05 27.63
CA ALA A 376 -8.98 4.11 26.79
C ALA A 376 -9.43 2.67 27.04
N ALA A 377 -9.65 2.30 28.30
CA ALA A 377 -10.13 0.98 28.71
C ALA A 377 -11.54 0.69 28.18
N ILE A 378 -12.46 1.64 28.24
CA ILE A 378 -13.80 1.52 27.69
C ILE A 378 -13.74 1.26 26.16
N ARG A 379 -12.94 2.03 25.43
CA ARG A 379 -12.75 1.84 23.98
C ARG A 379 -12.10 0.50 23.65
N ALA A 380 -11.09 0.11 24.44
CA ALA A 380 -10.40 -1.16 24.27
C ALA A 380 -11.32 -2.35 24.55
N ALA A 381 -12.13 -2.32 25.60
CA ALA A 381 -13.12 -3.35 25.91
C ALA A 381 -14.12 -3.55 24.77
N GLY A 382 -14.60 -2.46 24.15
CA GLY A 382 -15.49 -2.53 22.99
C GLY A 382 -14.86 -3.20 21.77
N ARG A 383 -13.55 -3.02 21.56
CA ARG A 383 -12.80 -3.65 20.46
C ARG A 383 -12.44 -5.10 20.72
N ILE A 384 -12.06 -5.43 21.94
CA ILE A 384 -11.75 -6.80 22.36
C ILE A 384 -13.00 -7.67 22.25
N GLY A 385 -14.15 -7.17 22.70
CA GLY A 385 -15.40 -7.91 22.70
C GLY A 385 -15.45 -8.97 23.80
N GLY A 386 -16.35 -9.97 23.62
CA GLY A 386 -16.59 -11.03 24.59
C GLY A 386 -17.64 -10.63 25.64
N GLN A 387 -18.15 -11.64 26.38
CA GLN A 387 -19.27 -11.43 27.31
C GLN A 387 -18.87 -10.53 28.50
N GLU A 388 -17.70 -10.75 29.09
CA GLU A 388 -17.22 -9.96 30.24
C GLU A 388 -17.07 -8.47 29.89
N ALA A 389 -16.53 -8.17 28.69
CA ALA A 389 -16.40 -6.79 28.21
C ALA A 389 -17.78 -6.16 27.94
N LEU A 390 -18.71 -6.94 27.39
CA LEU A 390 -20.08 -6.47 27.16
C LEU A 390 -20.78 -6.11 28.47
N ASP A 391 -20.69 -6.96 29.49
CA ASP A 391 -21.31 -6.74 30.79
C ASP A 391 -20.69 -5.53 31.51
N ALA A 392 -19.35 -5.41 31.45
CA ALA A 392 -18.62 -4.29 32.00
C ALA A 392 -19.01 -2.96 31.33
N LEU A 393 -19.18 -2.93 30.03
CA LEU A 393 -19.59 -1.73 29.29
C LEU A 393 -21.03 -1.36 29.53
N ILE A 394 -21.93 -2.34 29.67
CA ILE A 394 -23.35 -2.10 30.05
C ILE A 394 -23.42 -1.48 31.44
N ALA A 395 -22.64 -1.98 32.40
CA ALA A 395 -22.57 -1.39 33.75
C ALA A 395 -22.12 0.09 33.71
N GLN A 396 -21.33 0.51 32.73
CA GLN A 396 -20.93 1.91 32.58
C GLN A 396 -22.03 2.83 32.02
N LEU A 397 -23.16 2.30 31.54
CA LEU A 397 -24.27 3.12 31.00
C LEU A 397 -24.93 4.01 32.09
N ASP A 398 -24.79 3.68 33.36
CA ASP A 398 -25.22 4.50 34.51
C ASP A 398 -24.09 5.38 35.07
N GLY A 399 -22.84 5.10 34.68
CA GLY A 399 -21.61 5.72 35.21
C GLY A 399 -21.27 7.09 34.61
N PRO A 400 -20.16 7.69 35.07
CA PRO A 400 -19.70 9.00 34.61
C PRO A 400 -19.31 8.96 33.12
N HIS A 401 -18.91 7.82 32.59
CA HIS A 401 -18.48 7.60 31.20
C HIS A 401 -19.55 6.95 30.32
N ALA A 402 -20.85 7.14 30.65
CA ALA A 402 -21.97 6.53 29.96
C ALA A 402 -21.99 6.83 28.42
N ARG A 403 -21.55 8.03 28.03
CA ARG A 403 -21.46 8.43 26.61
C ARG A 403 -20.46 7.58 25.88
N GLU A 404 -19.26 7.41 26.41
CA GLU A 404 -18.17 6.65 25.82
C GLU A 404 -18.48 5.15 25.81
N ALA A 405 -19.11 4.65 26.90
CA ALA A 405 -19.59 3.27 26.95
C ALA A 405 -20.66 3.00 25.88
N SER A 406 -21.61 3.92 25.70
CA SER A 406 -22.61 3.82 24.62
C SER A 406 -21.96 3.79 23.25
N ALA A 407 -20.93 4.62 23.00
CA ALA A 407 -20.20 4.62 21.74
C ALA A 407 -19.43 3.31 21.51
N ALA A 408 -18.78 2.77 22.55
CA ALA A 408 -18.10 1.49 22.48
C ALA A 408 -19.08 0.32 22.23
N LEU A 409 -20.24 0.32 22.87
CA LEU A 409 -21.30 -0.67 22.69
C LEU A 409 -21.95 -0.58 21.30
N ALA A 410 -22.10 0.63 20.75
CA ALA A 410 -22.60 0.82 19.39
C ALA A 410 -21.73 0.13 18.35
N ALA A 411 -20.39 0.22 18.51
CA ALA A 411 -19.39 -0.40 17.67
C ALA A 411 -18.96 -1.82 18.12
N PHE A 412 -19.64 -2.39 19.13
CA PHE A 412 -19.24 -3.65 19.76
C PHE A 412 -19.21 -4.81 18.75
N ASN A 413 -18.09 -5.50 18.72
CA ASN A 413 -17.90 -6.69 17.88
C ASN A 413 -18.52 -7.93 18.57
N GLY A 414 -19.62 -8.44 18.02
CA GLY A 414 -20.29 -9.60 18.57
C GLY A 414 -21.81 -9.56 18.44
N LYS A 415 -22.51 -10.31 19.30
CA LYS A 415 -23.98 -10.43 19.32
C LYS A 415 -24.60 -9.80 20.58
N PRO A 416 -24.52 -8.47 20.79
CA PRO A 416 -24.94 -7.81 22.02
C PRO A 416 -26.45 -7.60 22.15
N ASN A 417 -27.26 -8.00 21.15
CA ASN A 417 -28.68 -7.64 21.09
C ASN A 417 -29.49 -8.11 22.29
N ALA A 418 -29.25 -9.31 22.81
CA ALA A 418 -29.95 -9.82 23.99
C ALA A 418 -29.60 -9.01 25.26
N ALA A 419 -28.31 -8.65 25.40
CA ALA A 419 -27.83 -7.86 26.51
C ALA A 419 -28.38 -6.42 26.48
N PHE A 420 -28.48 -5.81 25.29
CA PHE A 420 -29.10 -4.48 25.16
C PHE A 420 -30.60 -4.51 25.48
N ALA A 421 -31.32 -5.56 25.08
CA ALA A 421 -32.72 -5.74 25.44
C ALA A 421 -32.91 -6.00 26.97
N ALA A 422 -31.96 -6.68 27.61
CA ALA A 422 -31.96 -6.88 29.05
C ALA A 422 -31.64 -5.57 29.82
N ALA A 423 -30.76 -4.72 29.30
CA ALA A 423 -30.41 -3.44 29.88
C ALA A 423 -31.61 -2.46 29.99
N LEU A 424 -32.70 -2.70 29.24
CA LEU A 424 -33.95 -1.95 29.38
C LEU A 424 -34.67 -2.19 30.72
N ASP A 425 -34.32 -3.21 31.49
CA ASP A 425 -34.84 -3.49 32.84
C ASP A 425 -33.98 -2.83 33.95
N GLY A 426 -32.94 -2.09 33.58
CA GLY A 426 -31.97 -1.47 34.50
C GLY A 426 -32.43 -0.15 35.10
N ALA A 427 -31.48 0.61 35.70
CA ALA A 427 -31.72 1.94 36.24
C ALA A 427 -32.13 2.93 35.12
N PRO A 428 -32.82 4.03 35.43
CA PRO A 428 -33.32 4.97 34.42
C PRO A 428 -32.29 5.46 33.43
N ARG A 429 -31.09 5.77 33.89
CA ARG A 429 -30.00 6.23 33.03
C ARG A 429 -29.49 5.11 32.09
N THR A 430 -29.40 3.88 32.58
CA THR A 430 -29.10 2.70 31.79
C THR A 430 -30.19 2.48 30.74
N GLN A 431 -31.48 2.56 31.13
CA GLN A 431 -32.62 2.43 30.21
C GLN A 431 -32.53 3.44 29.08
N ALA A 432 -32.34 4.73 29.40
CA ALA A 432 -32.27 5.79 28.39
C ALA A 432 -31.12 5.60 27.40
N ASN A 433 -29.97 5.09 27.83
CA ASN A 433 -28.83 4.81 26.97
C ASN A 433 -29.01 3.49 26.18
N ALA A 434 -29.57 2.46 26.79
CA ALA A 434 -29.88 1.19 26.14
C ALA A 434 -30.94 1.35 25.04
N LEU A 435 -31.95 2.20 25.20
CA LEU A 435 -32.95 2.53 24.18
C LEU A 435 -32.30 3.04 22.89
N LYS A 436 -31.28 3.88 22.99
CA LYS A 436 -30.52 4.36 21.81
C LYS A 436 -29.81 3.21 21.09
N LEU A 437 -29.21 2.28 21.85
CA LEU A 437 -28.51 1.11 21.28
C LEU A 437 -29.48 0.14 20.62
N VAL A 438 -30.61 -0.13 21.28
CA VAL A 438 -31.70 -0.97 20.76
C VAL A 438 -32.26 -0.42 19.45
N ALA A 439 -32.50 0.89 19.39
CA ALA A 439 -32.96 1.59 18.19
C ALA A 439 -31.94 1.52 17.06
N MET A 440 -30.68 1.86 17.34
CA MET A 440 -29.58 1.89 16.37
C MET A 440 -29.38 0.50 15.73
N ARG A 441 -29.42 -0.55 16.53
CA ARG A 441 -29.27 -1.94 16.04
C ARG A 441 -30.56 -2.56 15.54
N ARG A 442 -31.66 -1.82 15.55
CA ARG A 442 -32.99 -2.26 15.11
C ARG A 442 -33.43 -3.57 15.76
N ILE A 443 -33.32 -3.64 17.09
CA ILE A 443 -33.67 -4.84 17.87
C ILE A 443 -35.20 -4.91 18.02
N THR A 444 -35.88 -5.36 17.00
CA THR A 444 -37.36 -5.44 16.95
C THR A 444 -37.95 -6.38 18.01
N THR A 445 -37.17 -7.34 18.51
CA THR A 445 -37.57 -8.22 19.61
C THR A 445 -37.71 -7.49 20.95
N ALA A 446 -37.15 -6.29 21.09
CA ALA A 446 -37.26 -5.47 22.27
C ALA A 446 -38.45 -4.48 22.20
N ALA A 447 -39.25 -4.49 21.12
CA ALA A 447 -40.33 -3.52 20.90
C ALA A 447 -41.29 -3.44 22.08
N ASP A 448 -41.75 -4.56 22.64
CA ASP A 448 -42.70 -4.55 23.74
C ASP A 448 -42.16 -3.86 25.01
N LYS A 449 -40.87 -4.03 25.31
CA LYS A 449 -40.20 -3.29 26.40
C LYS A 449 -40.10 -1.80 26.10
N VAL A 450 -39.79 -1.42 24.87
CA VAL A 450 -39.71 -0.02 24.41
C VAL A 450 -41.09 0.65 24.56
N PHE A 451 -42.15 -0.03 24.14
CA PHE A 451 -43.52 0.48 24.33
C PHE A 451 -43.92 0.59 25.80
N ALA A 452 -43.49 -0.31 26.70
CA ALA A 452 -43.75 -0.20 28.11
C ALA A 452 -43.04 1.04 28.72
N LEU A 453 -41.83 1.38 28.23
CA LEU A 453 -41.07 2.51 28.71
C LEU A 453 -41.58 3.88 28.24
N LEU A 454 -42.58 3.93 27.32
CA LEU A 454 -43.31 5.18 27.01
C LEU A 454 -44.10 5.72 28.20
N GLU A 455 -44.45 4.84 29.14
CA GLU A 455 -45.16 5.20 30.41
C GLU A 455 -44.19 5.35 31.61
N SER A 456 -42.87 5.38 31.37
CA SER A 456 -41.88 5.51 32.44
C SER A 456 -42.11 6.79 33.24
N PRO A 457 -41.96 6.77 34.58
CA PRO A 457 -42.01 7.98 35.42
C PRO A 457 -40.84 8.94 35.13
N ASP A 458 -39.73 8.43 34.61
CA ASP A 458 -38.55 9.25 34.23
C ASP A 458 -38.74 9.86 32.83
N ALA A 459 -38.64 11.20 32.75
CA ALA A 459 -38.87 11.95 31.53
C ALA A 459 -37.81 11.65 30.44
N ALA A 460 -36.54 11.40 30.82
CA ALA A 460 -35.47 11.10 29.90
C ALA A 460 -35.65 9.70 29.28
N VAL A 461 -36.14 8.75 30.09
CA VAL A 461 -36.48 7.39 29.60
C VAL A 461 -37.65 7.46 28.64
N ARG A 462 -38.73 8.20 28.98
CA ARG A 462 -39.86 8.37 28.05
C ARG A 462 -39.42 8.95 26.70
N ALA A 463 -38.68 10.06 26.75
CA ALA A 463 -38.19 10.70 25.51
C ALA A 463 -37.34 9.73 24.68
N ALA A 464 -36.41 8.99 25.30
CA ALA A 464 -35.58 8.00 24.60
C ALA A 464 -36.41 6.82 24.08
N ALA A 465 -37.51 6.43 24.76
CA ALA A 465 -38.40 5.37 24.27
C ALA A 465 -39.19 5.79 23.03
N TYR A 466 -39.69 7.04 22.99
CA TYR A 466 -40.31 7.61 21.80
C TYR A 466 -39.34 7.63 20.63
N ASP A 467 -38.10 8.13 20.82
CA ASP A 467 -37.06 8.13 19.78
C ASP A 467 -36.72 6.73 19.29
N ALA A 468 -36.75 5.74 20.17
CA ALA A 468 -36.40 4.35 19.81
C ALA A 468 -37.43 3.69 18.90
N LEU A 469 -38.69 4.14 18.86
CA LEU A 469 -39.73 3.57 18.01
C LEU A 469 -39.34 3.53 16.53
N ALA A 470 -38.62 4.56 16.06
CA ALA A 470 -38.11 4.62 14.69
C ALA A 470 -37.20 3.45 14.32
N GLY A 471 -36.53 2.85 15.30
CA GLY A 471 -35.61 1.72 15.07
C GLY A 471 -36.24 0.35 15.31
N VAL A 472 -37.17 0.22 16.27
CA VAL A 472 -37.67 -1.08 16.75
C VAL A 472 -39.03 -1.46 16.20
N ALA A 473 -39.85 -0.50 15.79
CA ALA A 473 -41.21 -0.78 15.31
C ALA A 473 -41.20 -1.68 14.09
N SER A 474 -42.15 -2.61 14.05
CA SER A 474 -42.35 -3.61 13.01
C SER A 474 -43.80 -3.58 12.50
N PRO A 475 -44.13 -4.26 11.40
CA PRO A 475 -45.50 -4.26 10.86
C PRO A 475 -46.59 -4.64 11.84
N LYS A 476 -46.28 -5.47 12.84
CA LYS A 476 -47.24 -5.89 13.89
C LYS A 476 -47.59 -4.74 14.87
N ASP A 477 -46.76 -3.72 14.93
CA ASP A 477 -46.90 -2.60 15.87
C ASP A 477 -47.69 -1.41 15.26
N PHE A 478 -48.14 -1.52 13.99
CA PHE A 478 -48.80 -0.45 13.26
C PHE A 478 -50.02 0.12 13.98
N GLU A 479 -50.98 -0.77 14.36
CA GLU A 479 -52.19 -0.33 15.05
C GLU A 479 -51.90 0.32 16.40
N ARG A 480 -50.99 -0.26 17.18
CA ARG A 480 -50.56 0.31 18.47
C ARG A 480 -49.96 1.71 18.33
N LEU A 481 -49.17 1.95 17.28
CA LEU A 481 -48.60 3.26 16.99
C LEU A 481 -49.66 4.27 16.55
N CYS A 482 -50.66 3.83 15.78
CA CYS A 482 -51.83 4.65 15.43
C CYS A 482 -52.63 5.08 16.68
N ASP A 483 -52.91 4.13 17.56
CA ASP A 483 -53.61 4.42 18.81
C ASP A 483 -52.85 5.39 19.74
N LEU A 484 -51.54 5.32 19.75
CA LEU A 484 -50.69 6.28 20.45
C LEU A 484 -50.74 7.65 19.79
N LEU A 485 -50.71 7.70 18.44
CA LEU A 485 -50.76 8.94 17.68
C LEU A 485 -52.06 9.68 17.90
N ASP A 486 -53.21 8.97 18.00
CA ASP A 486 -54.53 9.58 18.25
C ASP A 486 -54.60 10.32 19.60
N LYS A 487 -53.74 9.95 20.55
CA LYS A 487 -53.64 10.49 21.92
C LYS A 487 -52.40 11.35 22.16
N ALA A 488 -51.54 11.46 21.13
CA ALA A 488 -50.24 12.05 21.29
C ALA A 488 -50.24 13.54 21.63
N GLN A 489 -49.32 13.98 22.40
CA GLN A 489 -48.96 15.38 22.55
C GLN A 489 -48.09 15.81 21.34
N GLU A 490 -48.11 17.11 21.02
CA GLU A 490 -47.40 17.67 19.88
C GLU A 490 -45.92 17.26 19.87
N ALA A 491 -45.25 17.19 21.02
CA ALA A 491 -43.86 16.78 21.18
C ALA A 491 -43.56 15.36 20.67
N ASP A 492 -44.53 14.44 20.81
CA ASP A 492 -44.34 13.00 20.55
C ASP A 492 -44.73 12.60 19.10
N VAL A 493 -45.49 13.46 18.39
CA VAL A 493 -46.03 13.18 17.07
C VAL A 493 -44.93 12.78 16.07
N LYS A 494 -43.82 13.50 16.04
CA LYS A 494 -42.72 13.24 15.11
C LYS A 494 -42.09 11.85 15.34
N ALA A 495 -41.91 11.44 16.57
CA ALA A 495 -41.37 10.14 16.94
C ALA A 495 -42.32 8.99 16.57
N LEU A 496 -43.61 9.15 16.80
CA LEU A 496 -44.64 8.21 16.41
C LEU A 496 -44.76 8.07 14.89
N GLN A 497 -44.68 9.18 14.15
CA GLN A 497 -44.64 9.15 12.69
C GLN A 497 -43.43 8.40 12.16
N ALA A 498 -42.25 8.59 12.78
CA ALA A 498 -41.04 7.84 12.41
C ALA A 498 -41.17 6.34 12.71
N GLY A 499 -41.81 5.98 13.84
CA GLY A 499 -42.17 4.58 14.15
C GLY A 499 -43.12 3.96 13.12
N LEU A 500 -44.19 4.68 12.76
CA LEU A 500 -45.15 4.26 11.73
C LEU A 500 -44.47 4.06 10.37
N LYS A 501 -43.62 5.00 9.96
CA LYS A 501 -42.83 4.87 8.74
C LYS A 501 -41.97 3.60 8.76
N ASN A 502 -41.32 3.29 9.86
CA ASN A 502 -40.51 2.08 10.00
C ASN A 502 -41.37 0.82 10.00
N ALA A 503 -42.52 0.84 10.68
CA ALA A 503 -43.46 -0.27 10.68
C ALA A 503 -43.97 -0.62 9.27
N LEU A 504 -44.16 0.38 8.42
CA LEU A 504 -44.61 0.20 7.04
C LEU A 504 -43.47 -0.06 6.03
N ALA A 505 -42.22 0.20 6.38
CA ALA A 505 -41.09 0.21 5.43
C ALA A 505 -40.86 -1.10 4.68
N ARG A 506 -41.37 -2.22 5.17
CA ARG A 506 -41.26 -3.56 4.52
C ARG A 506 -42.50 -3.98 3.70
N GLU A 507 -43.56 -3.15 3.73
CA GLU A 507 -44.78 -3.38 2.97
C GLU A 507 -44.65 -2.81 1.55
N THR A 508 -45.42 -3.37 0.61
CA THR A 508 -45.52 -2.76 -0.73
C THR A 508 -46.22 -1.41 -0.67
N PRO A 509 -45.98 -0.46 -1.60
CA PRO A 509 -46.66 0.83 -1.61
C PRO A 509 -48.20 0.72 -1.60
N ALA A 510 -48.76 -0.29 -2.29
CA ALA A 510 -50.19 -0.59 -2.27
C ALA A 510 -50.66 -0.99 -0.87
N ALA A 511 -49.97 -1.92 -0.21
CA ALA A 511 -50.32 -2.35 1.14
C ALA A 511 -50.15 -1.24 2.19
N GLN A 512 -49.14 -0.39 2.04
CA GLN A 512 -48.96 0.83 2.88
C GLN A 512 -50.16 1.77 2.74
N TYR A 513 -50.58 2.03 1.50
CA TYR A 513 -51.72 2.87 1.22
C TYR A 513 -53.03 2.27 1.80
N GLU A 514 -53.33 0.99 1.53
CA GLU A 514 -54.54 0.30 2.02
C GLU A 514 -54.62 0.35 3.55
N LYS A 515 -53.54 -0.04 4.27
CA LYS A 515 -53.48 -0.01 5.73
C LYS A 515 -53.70 1.40 6.27
N THR A 516 -53.06 2.40 5.69
CA THR A 516 -53.15 3.78 6.15
C THR A 516 -54.57 4.33 5.91
N MET A 517 -55.18 4.07 4.74
CA MET A 517 -56.54 4.51 4.43
C MET A 517 -57.60 3.80 5.30
N ALA A 518 -57.46 2.50 5.55
CA ALA A 518 -58.33 1.79 6.46
C ALA A 518 -58.30 2.38 7.86
N ARG A 519 -57.10 2.69 8.37
CA ARG A 519 -56.97 3.33 9.69
C ARG A 519 -57.57 4.76 9.74
N ILE A 520 -57.33 5.58 8.72
CA ILE A 520 -57.94 6.90 8.64
C ILE A 520 -59.48 6.79 8.64
N ALA A 521 -60.05 5.84 7.91
CA ALA A 521 -61.50 5.65 7.83
C ALA A 521 -62.10 5.29 9.19
N SER A 522 -61.37 4.54 10.04
CA SER A 522 -61.80 4.10 11.38
C SER A 522 -61.45 5.11 12.50
N ALA A 523 -60.61 6.10 12.24
CA ALA A 523 -60.15 7.06 13.24
C ALA A 523 -61.30 7.98 13.75
N PRO A 524 -61.26 8.46 15.03
CA PRO A 524 -62.21 9.44 15.56
C PRO A 524 -62.17 10.74 14.74
N ALA A 525 -63.32 11.41 14.63
CA ALA A 525 -63.45 12.63 13.78
C ALA A 525 -62.42 13.74 14.10
N LYS A 526 -61.92 13.79 15.33
CA LYS A 526 -60.86 14.74 15.76
C LYS A 526 -59.45 14.34 15.31
N ALA A 527 -59.20 13.08 14.92
CA ALA A 527 -57.90 12.54 14.47
C ALA A 527 -57.80 12.38 12.95
N ARG A 528 -58.87 12.62 12.23
CA ARG A 528 -58.90 12.70 10.75
C ARG A 528 -58.44 14.08 10.26
#